data_9e9b566cd9774c7a545cd65362065258
#
_entry.id   9e9b566cd9774c7a545cd65362065258
#
_cell.length_a   1.000
_cell.length_b   1.000
_cell.length_c   1.000
_cell.angle_alpha   90.00
_cell.angle_beta   90.00
_cell.angle_gamma   90.00
#
_symmetry.space_group_name_H-M   'P 1'
#
loop_
_entity.id
_entity.type
_entity.pdbx_description
1 polymer ?
#
loop_
_entity_poly.entity_id
_entity_poly.type
_entity_poly.pdbx_seq_one_letter_code
_entity_poly.pdbx_strand_id
1 'polypeptide(L)'
;MIDRIVEKLEEANLAYRNGNAIMTDGDYDQMVELLFEYDPTNDFFNKIGIEVIDESRKVKLPIAMASMNKMKIIQEIKDWLRLKGISTKVEIVASPKFDGLSLCVNEELNTATTRGDGTYGQKSDAHYKLIGNHLYEDILDYGDPFAPIAFKYTYGEVIMP
;
A
#
# COMPACT_ATOMS: atom_id res chain seq x y z
N MET A 1 28.84 5.28 2.43
CA MET A 1 28.27 4.85 1.11
C MET A 1 26.80 4.51 1.27
N ILE A 2 26.46 3.62 2.19
CA ILE A 2 25.07 3.18 2.48
C ILE A 2 24.19 4.39 2.81
N ASP A 3 24.57 5.22 3.77
CA ASP A 3 23.80 6.42 4.17
C ASP A 3 23.45 7.32 2.99
N ARG A 4 24.37 7.45 2.03
CA ARG A 4 24.17 8.28 0.85
C ARG A 4 23.18 7.65 -0.16
N ILE A 5 23.10 6.32 -0.19
CA ILE A 5 22.10 5.61 -0.98
C ILE A 5 20.73 5.79 -0.34
N VAL A 6 20.62 5.61 0.97
CA VAL A 6 19.38 5.80 1.73
C VAL A 6 18.86 7.23 1.57
N GLU A 7 19.72 8.25 1.75
CA GLU A 7 19.37 9.66 1.60
C GLU A 7 18.79 9.94 0.21
N LYS A 8 19.43 9.44 -0.86
CA LYS A 8 18.92 9.60 -2.23
C LYS A 8 17.61 8.88 -2.48
N LEU A 9 17.42 7.70 -1.93
CA LEU A 9 16.16 6.96 -2.04
C LEU A 9 15.03 7.68 -1.30
N GLU A 10 15.30 8.24 -0.13
CA GLU A 10 14.31 9.03 0.62
C GLU A 10 13.95 10.32 -0.10
N GLU A 11 14.94 11.04 -0.65
CA GLU A 11 14.72 12.23 -1.47
C GLU A 11 13.89 11.91 -2.71
N ALA A 12 14.21 10.82 -3.41
CA ALA A 12 13.44 10.39 -4.58
C ALA A 12 12.01 10.02 -4.25
N ASN A 13 11.78 9.31 -3.14
CA ASN A 13 10.45 8.99 -2.64
C ASN A 13 9.62 10.25 -2.37
N LEU A 14 10.22 11.23 -1.70
CA LEU A 14 9.56 12.48 -1.38
C LEU A 14 9.22 13.27 -2.65
N ALA A 15 10.16 13.36 -3.60
CA ALA A 15 9.99 14.06 -4.86
C ALA A 15 8.90 13.41 -5.74
N TYR A 16 8.91 12.08 -5.87
CA TYR A 16 7.91 11.33 -6.62
C TYR A 16 6.49 11.61 -6.11
N ARG A 17 6.30 11.61 -4.80
CA ARG A 17 4.98 11.83 -4.18
C ARG A 17 4.49 13.28 -4.27
N ASN A 18 5.40 14.21 -4.43
CA ASN A 18 5.07 15.61 -4.71
C ASN A 18 4.82 15.87 -6.21
N GLY A 19 4.82 14.83 -7.05
CA GLY A 19 4.62 14.94 -8.49
C GLY A 19 5.86 15.43 -9.26
N ASN A 20 7.03 15.48 -8.62
CA ASN A 20 8.29 15.97 -9.19
C ASN A 20 9.36 14.87 -9.14
N ALA A 21 9.10 13.73 -9.80
CA ALA A 21 10.06 12.63 -9.84
C ALA A 21 11.46 13.11 -10.29
N ILE A 22 12.49 12.81 -9.50
CA ILE A 22 13.90 13.21 -9.76
C ILE A 22 14.72 12.07 -10.36
N MET A 23 14.17 10.87 -10.48
CA MET A 23 14.77 9.73 -11.16
C MET A 23 13.70 8.84 -11.76
N THR A 24 14.10 7.93 -12.64
CA THR A 24 13.20 6.92 -13.22
C THR A 24 12.92 5.80 -12.22
N ASP A 25 11.82 5.07 -12.41
CA ASP A 25 11.49 3.89 -11.58
C ASP A 25 12.60 2.82 -11.68
N GLY A 26 13.20 2.67 -12.87
CA GLY A 26 14.32 1.76 -13.09
C GLY A 26 15.57 2.13 -12.31
N ASP A 27 15.95 3.41 -12.28
CA ASP A 27 17.08 3.89 -11.49
C ASP A 27 16.82 3.73 -9.98
N TYR A 28 15.59 4.01 -9.56
CA TYR A 28 15.17 3.82 -8.17
C TYR A 28 15.28 2.35 -7.76
N ASP A 29 14.72 1.43 -8.55
CA ASP A 29 14.77 -0.02 -8.29
C ASP A 29 16.22 -0.53 -8.22
N GLN A 30 17.11 -0.08 -9.11
CA GLN A 30 18.54 -0.41 -9.07
C GLN A 30 19.21 0.06 -7.77
N MET A 31 18.90 1.27 -7.30
CA MET A 31 19.44 1.77 -6.03
C MET A 31 18.91 0.99 -4.83
N VAL A 32 17.65 0.57 -4.86
CA VAL A 32 17.06 -0.32 -3.84
C VAL A 32 17.76 -1.67 -3.82
N GLU A 33 18.02 -2.27 -4.98
CA GLU A 33 18.77 -3.52 -5.10
C GLU A 33 20.19 -3.38 -4.55
N LEU A 34 20.87 -2.29 -4.93
CA LEU A 34 22.22 -2.00 -4.43
C LEU A 34 22.23 -1.86 -2.91
N LEU A 35 21.27 -1.15 -2.33
CA LEU A 35 21.13 -1.03 -0.88
C LEU A 35 20.93 -2.41 -0.24
N PHE A 36 20.08 -3.24 -0.82
CA PHE A 36 19.81 -4.59 -0.32
C PHE A 36 21.05 -5.51 -0.37
N GLU A 37 21.88 -5.39 -1.40
CA GLU A 37 23.14 -6.13 -1.49
C GLU A 37 24.14 -5.74 -0.42
N TYR A 38 24.22 -4.44 -0.07
CA TYR A 38 25.18 -3.94 0.93
C TYR A 38 24.68 -4.05 2.37
N ASP A 39 23.37 -3.87 2.59
CA ASP A 39 22.76 -3.90 3.93
C ASP A 39 21.31 -4.37 3.83
N PRO A 40 21.06 -5.70 3.74
CA PRO A 40 19.72 -6.27 3.63
C PRO A 40 18.84 -6.04 4.87
N THR A 41 19.44 -5.62 5.99
CA THR A 41 18.74 -5.36 7.25
C THR A 41 18.47 -3.88 7.51
N ASN A 42 18.77 -3.03 6.53
CA ASN A 42 18.60 -1.58 6.66
C ASN A 42 17.15 -1.21 7.00
N ASP A 43 17.00 -0.27 7.91
CA ASP A 43 15.70 0.23 8.35
C ASP A 43 14.86 0.84 7.20
N PHE A 44 15.50 1.24 6.11
CA PHE A 44 14.82 1.69 4.91
C PHE A 44 13.78 0.67 4.40
N PHE A 45 14.09 -0.63 4.46
CA PHE A 45 13.19 -1.70 4.00
C PHE A 45 12.01 -1.94 4.95
N ASN A 46 12.11 -1.50 6.19
CA ASN A 46 11.03 -1.61 7.18
C ASN A 46 10.05 -0.43 7.11
N LYS A 47 10.41 0.65 6.40
CA LYS A 47 9.53 1.80 6.23
C LYS A 47 8.41 1.46 5.23
N ILE A 48 7.18 1.44 5.69
CA ILE A 48 5.98 1.28 4.86
C ILE A 48 5.46 2.67 4.50
N GLY A 49 5.51 3.01 3.22
CA GLY A 49 4.96 4.29 2.78
C GLY A 49 5.79 5.52 3.20
N ILE A 50 5.17 6.69 3.25
CA ILE A 50 5.80 7.93 3.70
C ILE A 50 5.00 8.53 4.84
N GLU A 51 5.71 9.10 5.79
CA GLU A 51 5.15 9.91 6.87
C GLU A 51 4.27 11.04 6.30
N VAL A 52 3.15 11.27 6.95
CA VAL A 52 2.24 12.36 6.57
C VAL A 52 2.91 13.68 6.90
N ILE A 53 3.18 14.49 5.88
CA ILE A 53 3.86 15.79 6.03
C ILE A 53 2.92 16.84 6.63
N ASP A 54 1.63 16.79 6.31
CA ASP A 54 0.63 17.72 6.81
C ASP A 54 0.01 17.18 8.11
N GLU A 55 0.56 17.57 9.23
CA GLU A 55 0.09 17.17 10.57
C GLU A 55 -1.39 17.52 10.81
N SER A 56 -1.92 18.57 10.16
CA SER A 56 -3.33 18.95 10.31
C SER A 56 -4.29 17.93 9.66
N ARG A 57 -3.80 17.13 8.75
CA ARG A 57 -4.54 16.10 8.01
C ARG A 57 -4.13 14.68 8.39
N LYS A 58 -3.22 14.53 9.33
CA LYS A 58 -2.72 13.24 9.82
C LYS A 58 -3.79 12.53 10.64
N VAL A 59 -4.12 11.32 10.26
CA VAL A 59 -5.12 10.49 10.93
C VAL A 59 -4.53 9.11 11.22
N LYS A 60 -4.67 8.66 12.46
CA LYS A 60 -4.32 7.29 12.82
C LYS A 60 -5.31 6.32 12.17
N LEU A 61 -4.78 5.35 11.43
CA LEU A 61 -5.59 4.30 10.84
C LEU A 61 -6.16 3.37 11.91
N PRO A 62 -7.43 2.96 11.81
CA PRO A 62 -8.06 2.06 12.78
C PRO A 62 -7.45 0.65 12.74
N ILE A 63 -6.97 0.24 11.59
CA ILE A 63 -6.22 -0.99 11.36
C ILE A 63 -5.00 -0.65 10.51
N ALA A 64 -3.84 -1.17 10.86
CA ALA A 64 -2.63 -0.94 10.08
C ALA A 64 -2.76 -1.47 8.64
N MET A 65 -2.46 -0.63 7.66
CA MET A 65 -2.48 -0.98 6.24
C MET A 65 -1.09 -1.45 5.81
N ALA A 66 -0.84 -2.75 5.96
CA ALA A 66 0.43 -3.36 5.57
C ALA A 66 0.68 -3.30 4.05
N SER A 67 1.94 -3.39 3.66
CA SER A 67 2.35 -3.62 2.28
C SER A 67 2.52 -5.11 2.00
N MET A 68 2.37 -5.51 0.74
CA MET A 68 2.66 -6.88 0.31
C MET A 68 4.15 -7.03 -0.03
N ASN A 69 4.73 -8.18 0.33
CA ASN A 69 6.08 -8.51 -0.06
C ASN A 69 6.18 -8.68 -1.58
N LYS A 70 7.23 -8.09 -2.16
CA LYS A 70 7.54 -8.24 -3.59
C LYS A 70 8.44 -9.47 -3.77
N MET A 71 8.07 -10.37 -4.69
CA MET A 71 8.86 -11.53 -5.08
C MET A 71 9.12 -11.45 -6.57
N LYS A 72 10.39 -11.52 -6.98
CA LYS A 72 10.81 -11.31 -8.37
C LYS A 72 11.00 -12.62 -9.14
N ILE A 73 11.32 -13.71 -8.44
CA ILE A 73 11.62 -15.01 -9.04
C ILE A 73 10.85 -16.15 -8.36
N ILE A 74 10.63 -17.23 -9.10
CA ILE A 74 9.89 -18.42 -8.62
C ILE A 74 10.54 -19.04 -7.37
N GLN A 75 11.86 -18.93 -7.25
CA GLN A 75 12.57 -19.49 -6.09
C GLN A 75 12.16 -18.80 -4.78
N GLU A 76 11.99 -17.48 -4.78
CA GLU A 76 11.53 -16.71 -3.62
C GLU A 76 10.12 -17.15 -3.19
N ILE A 77 9.23 -17.42 -4.14
CA ILE A 77 7.89 -17.96 -3.84
C ILE A 77 7.98 -19.32 -3.15
N LYS A 78 8.85 -20.22 -3.67
CA LYS A 78 9.05 -21.55 -3.07
C LYS A 78 9.62 -21.46 -1.66
N ASP A 79 10.56 -20.55 -1.44
CA ASP A 79 11.19 -20.35 -0.14
C ASP A 79 10.20 -19.74 0.85
N TRP A 80 9.36 -18.78 0.41
CA TRP A 80 8.28 -18.22 1.21
C TRP A 80 7.26 -19.29 1.62
N LEU A 81 6.81 -20.14 0.68
CA LEU A 81 5.91 -21.25 0.97
C LEU A 81 6.52 -22.19 2.03
N ARG A 82 7.81 -22.51 1.87
CA ARG A 82 8.54 -23.36 2.83
C ARG A 82 8.61 -22.72 4.21
N LEU A 83 8.94 -21.42 4.30
CA LEU A 83 8.97 -20.67 5.55
C LEU A 83 7.62 -20.63 6.25
N LYS A 84 6.53 -20.60 5.49
CA LYS A 84 5.15 -20.64 6.03
C LYS A 84 4.64 -22.04 6.31
N GLY A 85 5.45 -23.10 6.07
CA GLY A 85 5.03 -24.49 6.24
C GLY A 85 3.96 -24.94 5.23
N ILE A 86 3.82 -24.20 4.10
CA ILE A 86 2.85 -24.50 3.05
C ILE A 86 3.50 -25.47 2.04
N SER A 87 2.79 -26.53 1.68
CA SER A 87 3.26 -27.48 0.66
C SER A 87 3.42 -26.78 -0.70
N THR A 88 4.50 -27.07 -1.40
CA THR A 88 4.70 -26.58 -2.79
C THR A 88 3.76 -27.25 -3.81
N LYS A 89 2.91 -28.19 -3.37
CA LYS A 89 1.91 -28.86 -4.22
C LYS A 89 0.52 -28.22 -4.10
N VAL A 90 0.37 -27.13 -3.31
CA VAL A 90 -0.90 -26.41 -3.24
C VAL A 90 -1.17 -25.69 -4.55
N GLU A 91 -2.43 -25.55 -4.89
CA GLU A 91 -2.85 -24.67 -5.97
C GLU A 91 -2.66 -23.21 -5.55
N ILE A 92 -2.08 -22.40 -6.44
CA ILE A 92 -1.87 -20.97 -6.25
C ILE A 92 -2.64 -20.24 -7.32
N VAL A 93 -3.50 -19.32 -6.92
CA VAL A 93 -4.19 -18.42 -7.83
C VAL A 93 -3.34 -17.17 -8.01
N ALA A 94 -3.02 -16.84 -9.25
CA ALA A 94 -2.34 -15.59 -9.60
C ALA A 94 -3.35 -14.63 -10.22
N SER A 95 -3.35 -13.40 -9.75
CA SER A 95 -4.17 -12.32 -10.31
C SER A 95 -3.31 -11.08 -10.55
N PRO A 96 -3.67 -10.21 -11.50
CA PRO A 96 -3.01 -8.92 -11.66
C PRO A 96 -3.09 -8.13 -10.36
N LYS A 97 -1.99 -7.49 -9.97
CA LYS A 97 -1.99 -6.48 -8.92
C LYS A 97 -2.17 -5.12 -9.60
N PHE A 98 -3.33 -4.53 -9.38
CA PHE A 98 -3.60 -3.19 -9.88
C PHE A 98 -2.85 -2.15 -9.05
N ASP A 99 -2.34 -1.13 -9.72
CA ASP A 99 -1.79 0.06 -9.09
C ASP A 99 -2.88 1.10 -8.93
N GLY A 100 -2.92 1.71 -7.76
CA GLY A 100 -3.91 2.72 -7.44
C GLY A 100 -3.58 3.44 -6.15
N LEU A 101 -4.56 4.14 -5.62
CA LEU A 101 -4.50 4.83 -4.35
C LEU A 101 -5.14 3.97 -3.27
N SER A 102 -4.32 3.47 -2.33
CA SER A 102 -4.84 2.72 -1.18
C SER A 102 -5.58 3.66 -0.22
N LEU A 103 -6.84 3.38 0.03
CA LEU A 103 -7.70 4.14 0.94
C LEU A 103 -8.31 3.27 2.02
N CYS A 104 -8.46 3.87 3.20
CA CYS A 104 -9.35 3.43 4.25
C CYS A 104 -10.54 4.39 4.28
N VAL A 105 -11.73 3.88 4.04
CA VAL A 105 -12.98 4.63 4.11
C VAL A 105 -13.64 4.38 5.45
N ASN A 106 -14.03 5.45 6.14
CA ASN A 106 -14.87 5.41 7.33
C ASN A 106 -16.29 5.78 6.91
N GLU A 107 -17.17 4.80 6.88
CA GLU A 107 -18.55 4.94 6.43
C GLU A 107 -19.40 5.79 7.42
N GLU A 108 -19.10 5.65 8.71
CA GLU A 108 -19.83 6.36 9.77
C GLU A 108 -19.55 7.88 9.75
N LEU A 109 -18.30 8.25 9.43
CA LEU A 109 -17.86 9.65 9.38
C LEU A 109 -17.86 10.25 7.98
N ASN A 110 -18.17 9.46 6.96
CA ASN A 110 -18.11 9.87 5.55
C ASN A 110 -16.74 10.47 5.17
N THR A 111 -15.68 9.79 5.56
CA THR A 111 -14.29 10.25 5.32
C THR A 111 -13.43 9.15 4.73
N ALA A 112 -12.43 9.53 3.95
CA ALA A 112 -11.39 8.64 3.48
C ALA A 112 -10.02 9.06 4.00
N THR A 113 -9.14 8.09 4.20
CA THR A 113 -7.77 8.28 4.66
C THR A 113 -6.83 7.45 3.80
N THR A 114 -5.76 8.04 3.29
CA THR A 114 -4.74 7.30 2.54
C THR A 114 -3.98 6.34 3.46
N ARG A 115 -3.28 5.36 2.86
CA ARG A 115 -2.45 4.42 3.63
C ARG A 115 -1.34 5.11 4.42
N GLY A 116 -0.72 6.18 3.87
CA GLY A 116 0.42 6.84 4.48
C GLY A 116 1.57 5.88 4.77
N ASP A 117 2.05 5.88 6.01
CA ASP A 117 3.09 4.96 6.50
C ASP A 117 2.54 3.59 6.96
N GLY A 118 1.26 3.35 6.77
CA GLY A 118 0.57 2.12 7.20
C GLY A 118 -0.04 2.20 8.60
N THR A 119 0.34 3.17 9.42
CA THR A 119 -0.20 3.45 10.76
C THR A 119 -0.93 4.77 10.81
N TYR A 120 -0.36 5.78 10.15
CA TYR A 120 -0.94 7.11 9.99
C TYR A 120 -1.10 7.41 8.51
N GLY A 121 -2.28 7.82 8.12
CA GLY A 121 -2.59 8.27 6.77
C GLY A 121 -2.99 9.74 6.74
N GLN A 122 -3.24 10.23 5.55
CA GLN A 122 -3.69 11.60 5.32
C GLN A 122 -5.17 11.60 4.98
N LYS A 123 -5.94 12.42 5.70
CA LYS A 123 -7.37 12.64 5.43
C LYS A 123 -7.57 13.16 4.01
N SER A 124 -8.51 12.58 3.28
CA SER A 124 -8.77 12.86 1.88
C SER A 124 -10.25 12.85 1.54
N ASP A 125 -10.97 13.88 2.01
CA ASP A 125 -12.41 14.01 1.82
C ASP A 125 -12.80 14.13 0.33
N ALA A 126 -11.89 14.63 -0.51
CA ALA A 126 -12.11 14.70 -1.96
C ALA A 126 -12.28 13.29 -2.58
N HIS A 127 -11.46 12.34 -2.17
CA HIS A 127 -11.57 10.96 -2.64
C HIS A 127 -12.83 10.29 -2.11
N TYR A 128 -13.22 10.55 -0.86
CA TYR A 128 -14.48 10.03 -0.33
C TYR A 128 -15.68 10.48 -1.18
N LYS A 129 -15.74 11.76 -1.55
CA LYS A 129 -16.83 12.30 -2.39
C LYS A 129 -16.91 11.66 -3.77
N LEU A 130 -15.78 11.19 -4.31
CA LEU A 130 -15.74 10.53 -5.61
C LEU A 130 -16.20 9.07 -5.55
N ILE A 131 -15.91 8.36 -4.47
CA ILE A 131 -16.15 6.91 -4.35
C ILE A 131 -17.35 6.56 -3.46
N GLY A 132 -17.71 7.44 -2.53
CA GLY A 132 -18.69 7.13 -1.47
C GLY A 132 -20.09 6.74 -1.99
N ASN A 133 -20.49 7.27 -3.14
CA ASN A 133 -21.80 6.92 -3.74
C ASN A 133 -21.77 5.56 -4.48
N HIS A 134 -20.60 5.04 -4.82
CA HIS A 134 -20.47 3.80 -5.60
C HIS A 134 -20.17 2.58 -4.72
N LEU A 135 -19.62 2.77 -3.51
CA LEU A 135 -19.31 1.65 -2.61
C LEU A 135 -20.52 0.86 -2.14
N TYR A 136 -21.70 1.48 -2.12
CA TYR A 136 -22.93 0.83 -1.65
C TYR A 136 -23.76 0.17 -2.76
N GLU A 137 -23.77 0.72 -3.98
CA GLU A 137 -24.59 0.20 -5.06
C GLU A 137 -24.14 -1.20 -5.47
N ASP A 138 -22.84 -1.44 -5.58
CA ASP A 138 -22.27 -2.73 -6.00
C ASP A 138 -22.34 -3.82 -4.91
N ILE A 139 -22.29 -3.45 -3.62
CA ILE A 139 -22.36 -4.40 -2.51
C ILE A 139 -23.80 -4.87 -2.26
N LEU A 140 -24.80 -4.02 -2.49
CA LEU A 140 -26.20 -4.34 -2.28
C LEU A 140 -26.79 -5.21 -3.41
N ASP A 141 -26.17 -5.23 -4.60
CA ASP A 141 -26.68 -5.96 -5.76
C ASP A 141 -26.34 -7.48 -5.73
N TYR A 142 -25.51 -7.94 -4.79
CA TYR A 142 -25.16 -9.35 -4.66
C TYR A 142 -26.20 -10.21 -3.94
N GLY A 143 -27.38 -9.66 -3.60
CA GLY A 143 -28.54 -10.46 -3.15
C GLY A 143 -28.27 -11.34 -1.92
N ASP A 144 -27.29 -11.00 -1.10
CA ASP A 144 -26.97 -11.75 0.11
C ASP A 144 -28.03 -11.46 1.19
N PRO A 145 -28.84 -12.46 1.60
CA PRO A 145 -29.85 -12.30 2.65
C PRO A 145 -29.22 -11.99 4.03
N PHE A 146 -27.89 -11.98 4.15
CA PHE A 146 -27.15 -11.64 5.37
C PHE A 146 -26.50 -10.24 5.32
N ALA A 147 -26.70 -9.45 4.26
CA ALA A 147 -26.34 -8.03 4.28
C ALA A 147 -27.46 -7.22 4.96
N PRO A 148 -27.18 -6.21 5.80
CA PRO A 148 -25.98 -5.41 5.78
C PRO A 148 -25.16 -5.54 7.04
N ILE A 149 -24.02 -6.13 6.97
CA ILE A 149 -22.98 -5.79 7.93
C ILE A 149 -22.56 -4.37 7.53
N ALA A 150 -23.06 -3.38 8.23
CA ALA A 150 -22.54 -2.01 8.10
C ALA A 150 -21.07 -2.04 8.54
N PHE A 151 -20.16 -2.17 7.57
CA PHE A 151 -18.73 -2.09 7.86
C PHE A 151 -18.44 -0.65 8.29
N LYS A 152 -17.92 -0.50 9.49
CA LYS A 152 -17.47 0.81 9.97
C LYS A 152 -16.32 1.34 9.11
N TYR A 153 -15.49 0.45 8.61
CA TYR A 153 -14.32 0.75 7.78
C TYR A 153 -14.24 -0.19 6.59
N THR A 154 -13.98 0.39 5.43
CA THR A 154 -13.70 -0.34 4.19
C THR A 154 -12.30 0.01 3.71
N TYR A 155 -11.51 -1.01 3.33
CA TYR A 155 -10.18 -0.86 2.78
C TYR A 155 -10.17 -1.31 1.32
N GLY A 156 -9.56 -0.53 0.47
CA GLY A 156 -9.49 -0.86 -0.95
C GLY A 156 -8.44 -0.06 -1.70
N GLU A 157 -8.30 -0.41 -2.95
CA GLU A 157 -7.46 0.28 -3.91
C GLU A 157 -8.35 1.00 -4.92
N VAL A 158 -8.22 2.32 -5.02
CA VAL A 158 -8.90 3.10 -6.04
C VAL A 158 -8.02 3.11 -7.28
N ILE A 159 -8.48 2.47 -8.33
CA ILE A 159 -7.80 2.42 -9.62
C ILE A 159 -8.53 3.32 -10.62
N MET A 160 -7.75 3.97 -11.49
CA MET A 160 -8.33 4.65 -12.65
C MET A 160 -8.36 3.66 -13.82
N PRO A 161 -9.49 3.58 -14.53
CA PRO A 161 -9.65 2.71 -15.70
C PRO A 161 -8.76 3.13 -16.87
#